data_74b22bb6a0b00a961985b5fd2b7e4f9f
#
_entry.id   74b22bb6a0b00a961985b5fd2b7e4f9f
#
_cell.length_a   1.000
_cell.length_b   1.000
_cell.length_c   1.000
_cell.angle_alpha   90.00
_cell.angle_beta   90.00
_cell.angle_gamma   90.00
#
_symmetry.space_group_name_H-M   'P 1'
#
loop_
_entity.id
_entity.type
_entity.pdbx_description
1 polymer ?
#
loop_
_entity_poly.entity_id
_entity_poly.type
_entity_poly.pdbx_seq_one_letter_code
_entity_poly.pdbx_strand_id
1 'polypeptide(L)'
;MDIKIFKKFSLEDFFSEFNTANSKLDTGSLNAINAASSVALFERAVLSLKDGEHEEWLKRNALILKNYMIHLIDDDVKARAGLLKEIKTGNSLTIEAAIHPACTINEEIINMLHQMLELAYECSSIIDKEMMHYLKESAQLAIGTIKSCIIWLINITSQCTDDTYKYIVKRENEITLEECESLCRKILES
;
A
#
# COMPACT_ATOMS: atom_id res chain seq x y z
N MET A 1 9.30 15.85 21.43
CA MET A 1 8.65 14.52 21.39
C MET A 1 9.39 13.72 20.34
N ASP A 2 10.19 12.74 20.74
CA ASP A 2 10.97 11.96 19.78
C ASP A 2 10.01 11.17 18.88
N ILE A 3 10.10 11.43 17.59
CA ILE A 3 9.32 10.70 16.58
C ILE A 3 10.03 9.34 16.43
N LYS A 4 9.40 8.29 16.96
CA LYS A 4 9.87 6.92 16.68
C LYS A 4 9.82 6.67 15.17
N ILE A 5 10.87 6.08 14.61
CA ILE A 5 10.97 5.73 13.19
C ILE A 5 10.62 4.25 13.05
N PHE A 6 9.35 3.96 12.80
CA PHE A 6 8.82 2.60 12.81
C PHE A 6 9.34 1.72 11.66
N LYS A 7 9.67 2.31 10.51
CA LYS A 7 10.31 1.59 9.40
C LYS A 7 11.68 0.98 9.72
N LYS A 8 12.26 1.33 10.88
CA LYS A 8 13.53 0.76 11.37
C LYS A 8 13.33 -0.30 12.46
N PHE A 9 12.08 -0.57 12.84
CA PHE A 9 11.79 -1.61 13.82
C PHE A 9 12.08 -3.00 13.22
N SER A 10 12.45 -3.94 14.09
CA SER A 10 12.32 -5.35 13.74
C SER A 10 10.84 -5.70 13.58
N LEU A 11 10.52 -6.78 12.88
CA LEU A 11 9.12 -7.24 12.77
C LEU A 11 8.53 -7.55 14.15
N GLU A 12 9.33 -8.09 15.08
CA GLU A 12 8.91 -8.38 16.45
C GLU A 12 8.51 -7.09 17.17
N ASP A 13 9.37 -6.05 17.12
CA ASP A 13 9.10 -4.76 17.74
C ASP A 13 7.88 -4.08 17.12
N PHE A 14 7.73 -4.17 15.78
CA PHE A 14 6.59 -3.61 15.07
C PHE A 14 5.28 -4.24 15.54
N PHE A 15 5.18 -5.57 15.54
CA PHE A 15 3.95 -6.26 15.97
C PHE A 15 3.69 -6.10 17.46
N SER A 16 4.73 -6.02 18.28
CA SER A 16 4.59 -5.73 19.72
C SER A 16 4.00 -4.33 19.94
N GLU A 17 4.50 -3.31 19.24
CA GLU A 17 3.94 -1.95 19.31
C GLU A 17 2.51 -1.92 18.74
N PHE A 18 2.25 -2.58 17.59
CA PHE A 18 0.92 -2.61 16.94
C PHE A 18 -0.16 -3.15 17.87
N ASN A 19 0.16 -4.14 18.69
CA ASN A 19 -0.78 -4.78 19.61
C ASN A 19 -0.97 -4.02 20.95
N THR A 20 -0.35 -2.85 21.14
CA THR A 20 -0.56 -2.06 22.35
C THR A 20 -1.86 -1.25 22.27
N ALA A 21 -2.54 -1.08 23.42
CA ALA A 21 -3.80 -0.33 23.49
C ALA A 21 -3.70 1.14 23.03
N ASN A 22 -2.50 1.73 23.12
CA ASN A 22 -2.22 3.10 22.71
C ASN A 22 -1.24 3.17 21.53
N SER A 23 -1.26 2.15 20.68
CA SER A 23 -0.38 2.08 19.51
C SER A 23 -0.52 3.32 18.64
N LYS A 24 0.62 3.79 18.14
CA LYS A 24 0.66 4.80 17.08
C LYS A 24 0.52 4.16 15.68
N LEU A 25 0.77 2.85 15.60
CA LEU A 25 0.57 2.07 14.39
C LEU A 25 -0.90 1.74 14.20
N ASP A 26 -1.33 1.70 12.96
CA ASP A 26 -2.70 1.32 12.55
C ASP A 26 -2.66 0.38 11.35
N THR A 27 -3.83 0.01 10.88
CA THR A 27 -4.01 -0.79 9.69
C THR A 27 -3.32 -0.18 8.47
N GLY A 28 -3.26 1.16 8.34
CA GLY A 28 -2.51 1.84 7.28
C GLY A 28 -1.02 1.50 7.31
N SER A 29 -0.38 1.54 8.50
CA SER A 29 1.02 1.14 8.67
C SER A 29 1.25 -0.34 8.32
N LEU A 30 0.29 -1.22 8.65
CA LEU A 30 0.34 -2.64 8.30
C LEU A 30 0.13 -2.86 6.80
N ASN A 31 -0.76 -2.09 6.17
CA ASN A 31 -0.95 -2.09 4.72
C ASN A 31 0.33 -1.70 3.99
N ALA A 32 1.07 -0.70 4.48
CA ALA A 32 2.36 -0.30 3.92
C ALA A 32 3.43 -1.42 4.01
N ILE A 33 3.47 -2.18 5.12
CA ILE A 33 4.34 -3.37 5.25
C ILE A 33 3.94 -4.45 4.24
N ASN A 34 2.66 -4.76 4.12
CA ASN A 34 2.17 -5.78 3.19
C ASN A 34 2.45 -5.37 1.74
N ALA A 35 2.28 -4.08 1.42
CA ALA A 35 2.64 -3.52 0.11
C ALA A 35 4.15 -3.64 -0.15
N ALA A 36 5.00 -3.26 0.80
CA ALA A 36 6.46 -3.43 0.68
C ALA A 36 6.86 -4.89 0.49
N SER A 37 6.18 -5.83 1.16
CA SER A 37 6.41 -7.27 1.01
C SER A 37 6.00 -7.77 -0.37
N SER A 38 4.86 -7.31 -0.90
CA SER A 38 4.42 -7.59 -2.27
C SER A 38 5.46 -7.11 -3.29
N VAL A 39 5.90 -5.85 -3.17
CA VAL A 39 6.92 -5.29 -4.08
C VAL A 39 8.27 -5.98 -3.92
N ALA A 40 8.63 -6.47 -2.74
CA ALA A 40 9.87 -7.24 -2.54
C ALA A 40 9.84 -8.59 -3.28
N LEU A 41 8.69 -9.27 -3.36
CA LEU A 41 8.50 -10.47 -4.18
C LEU A 41 8.63 -10.13 -5.67
N PHE A 42 8.03 -9.04 -6.14
CA PHE A 42 8.20 -8.53 -7.49
C PHE A 42 9.67 -8.23 -7.81
N GLU A 43 10.35 -7.48 -6.92
CA GLU A 43 11.78 -7.19 -7.05
C GLU A 43 12.60 -8.47 -7.16
N ARG A 44 12.30 -9.48 -6.32
CA ARG A 44 12.98 -10.77 -6.37
C ARG A 44 12.83 -11.46 -7.74
N ALA A 45 11.63 -11.35 -8.33
CA ALA A 45 11.36 -11.89 -9.64
C ALA A 45 12.18 -11.17 -10.73
N VAL A 46 12.14 -9.83 -10.78
CA VAL A 46 12.81 -9.06 -11.84
C VAL A 46 14.34 -9.05 -11.72
N LEU A 47 14.90 -9.28 -10.52
CA LEU A 47 16.35 -9.42 -10.34
C LEU A 47 16.95 -10.63 -11.08
N SER A 48 16.12 -11.60 -11.50
CA SER A 48 16.58 -12.74 -12.32
C SER A 48 16.66 -12.43 -13.82
N LEU A 49 16.08 -11.32 -14.26
CA LEU A 49 16.11 -10.91 -15.65
C LEU A 49 17.56 -10.66 -16.10
N LYS A 50 17.87 -11.08 -17.33
CA LYS A 50 19.18 -10.83 -17.95
C LYS A 50 19.40 -9.33 -18.10
N ASP A 51 20.67 -8.95 -18.26
CA ASP A 51 21.02 -7.54 -18.43
C ASP A 51 20.52 -7.03 -19.79
N GLY A 52 19.82 -5.90 -19.73
CA GLY A 52 19.26 -5.17 -20.85
C GLY A 52 18.75 -3.82 -20.35
N GLU A 53 18.58 -2.85 -21.21
CA GLU A 53 18.16 -1.50 -20.81
C GLU A 53 16.77 -1.50 -20.15
N HIS A 54 15.86 -2.28 -20.72
CA HIS A 54 14.49 -2.42 -20.22
C HIS A 54 14.46 -3.19 -18.88
N GLU A 55 15.21 -4.28 -18.77
CA GLU A 55 15.31 -5.09 -17.55
C GLU A 55 15.93 -4.30 -16.40
N GLU A 56 16.95 -3.49 -16.66
CA GLU A 56 17.53 -2.58 -15.66
C GLU A 56 16.55 -1.49 -15.23
N TRP A 57 15.70 -1.02 -16.15
CA TRP A 57 14.62 -0.10 -15.82
C TRP A 57 13.59 -0.77 -14.89
N LEU A 58 13.18 -2.02 -15.15
CA LEU A 58 12.27 -2.79 -14.29
C LEU A 58 12.85 -3.01 -12.89
N LYS A 59 14.12 -3.43 -12.79
CA LYS A 59 14.83 -3.62 -11.50
C LYS A 59 14.86 -2.32 -10.70
N ARG A 60 15.12 -1.20 -11.34
CA ARG A 60 15.16 0.12 -10.70
C ARG A 60 13.79 0.55 -10.20
N ASN A 61 12.73 0.36 -10.99
CA ASN A 61 11.37 0.69 -10.58
C ASN A 61 10.91 -0.16 -9.40
N ALA A 62 11.19 -1.46 -9.39
CA ALA A 62 10.89 -2.33 -8.26
C ALA A 62 11.55 -1.84 -6.97
N LEU A 63 12.83 -1.46 -7.02
CA LEU A 63 13.55 -0.91 -5.87
C LEU A 63 12.94 0.43 -5.38
N ILE A 64 12.58 1.31 -6.30
CA ILE A 64 11.95 2.61 -5.97
C ILE A 64 10.60 2.37 -5.28
N LEU A 65 9.73 1.54 -5.85
CA LEU A 65 8.42 1.21 -5.30
C LEU A 65 8.55 0.62 -3.89
N LYS A 66 9.43 -0.36 -3.69
CA LYS A 66 9.66 -0.98 -2.38
C LYS A 66 10.08 0.06 -1.34
N ASN A 67 11.07 0.90 -1.65
CA ASN A 67 11.55 1.90 -0.73
C ASN A 67 10.47 2.94 -0.40
N TYR A 68 9.64 3.30 -1.37
CA TYR A 68 8.51 4.20 -1.16
C TYR A 68 7.51 3.61 -0.18
N MET A 69 7.07 2.35 -0.37
CA MET A 69 6.17 1.66 0.57
C MET A 69 6.70 1.63 2.00
N ILE A 70 8.02 1.40 2.17
CA ILE A 70 8.65 1.43 3.49
C ILE A 70 8.56 2.84 4.12
N HIS A 71 8.64 3.91 3.34
CA HIS A 71 8.47 5.27 3.84
C HIS A 71 7.03 5.55 4.31
N LEU A 72 6.04 5.02 3.63
CA LEU A 72 4.63 5.21 3.98
C LEU A 72 4.26 4.69 5.38
N ILE A 73 5.05 3.77 5.97
CA ILE A 73 4.86 3.31 7.35
C ILE A 73 4.91 4.49 8.34
N ASP A 74 5.95 5.33 8.24
CA ASP A 74 6.12 6.47 9.13
C ASP A 74 5.17 7.63 8.78
N ASP A 75 4.79 7.76 7.51
CA ASP A 75 3.89 8.82 7.06
C ASP A 75 2.45 8.53 7.50
N ASP A 76 2.01 7.26 7.49
CA ASP A 76 0.75 6.85 8.09
C ASP A 76 0.67 7.21 9.58
N VAL A 77 1.72 6.92 10.33
CA VAL A 77 1.80 7.28 11.76
C VAL A 77 1.62 8.78 11.99
N LYS A 78 2.22 9.62 11.14
CA LYS A 78 2.10 11.07 11.24
C LYS A 78 0.68 11.54 10.92
N ALA A 79 0.11 11.04 9.82
CA ALA A 79 -1.25 11.38 9.39
C ALA A 79 -2.27 10.97 10.44
N ARG A 80 -2.15 9.75 10.98
CA ARG A 80 -3.00 9.26 12.06
C ARG A 80 -2.86 10.10 13.34
N ALA A 81 -1.65 10.46 13.75
CA ALA A 81 -1.43 11.28 14.93
C ALA A 81 -2.13 12.65 14.79
N GLY A 82 -2.12 13.24 13.59
CA GLY A 82 -2.88 14.44 13.25
C GLY A 82 -4.39 14.25 13.42
N LEU A 83 -4.93 13.18 12.82
CA LEU A 83 -6.35 12.85 12.90
C LEU A 83 -6.82 12.62 14.35
N LEU A 84 -6.08 11.82 15.14
CA LEU A 84 -6.41 11.54 16.53
C LEU A 84 -6.39 12.79 17.41
N LYS A 85 -5.54 13.77 17.08
CA LYS A 85 -5.52 15.07 17.75
C LYS A 85 -6.81 15.84 17.49
N GLU A 86 -7.25 15.90 16.24
CA GLU A 86 -8.48 16.63 15.86
C GLU A 86 -9.75 15.94 16.38
N ILE A 87 -9.81 14.61 16.39
CA ILE A 87 -10.93 13.86 17.01
C ILE A 87 -11.12 14.27 18.48
N LYS A 88 -10.04 14.50 19.23
CA LYS A 88 -10.12 14.93 20.63
C LYS A 88 -10.69 16.35 20.80
N THR A 89 -10.62 17.19 19.77
CA THR A 89 -11.21 18.54 19.81
C THR A 89 -12.72 18.52 19.65
N GLY A 90 -13.28 17.49 19.02
CA GLY A 90 -14.71 17.34 18.73
C GLY A 90 -15.23 18.30 17.65
N ASN A 91 -14.36 19.01 16.93
CA ASN A 91 -14.75 19.93 15.87
C ASN A 91 -14.83 19.16 14.53
N SER A 92 -16.05 19.01 13.98
CA SER A 92 -16.29 18.23 12.76
C SER A 92 -15.49 18.73 11.54
N LEU A 93 -15.34 20.05 11.38
CA LEU A 93 -14.60 20.63 10.26
C LEU A 93 -13.09 20.30 10.31
N THR A 94 -12.49 20.38 11.50
CA THR A 94 -11.05 20.05 11.65
C THR A 94 -10.81 18.55 11.59
N ILE A 95 -11.75 17.73 12.04
CA ILE A 95 -11.71 16.27 11.89
C ILE A 95 -11.76 15.91 10.41
N GLU A 96 -12.70 16.46 9.65
CA GLU A 96 -12.82 16.22 8.21
C GLU A 96 -11.54 16.64 7.44
N ALA A 97 -11.00 17.81 7.75
CA ALA A 97 -9.73 18.27 7.18
C ALA A 97 -8.55 17.33 7.52
N ALA A 98 -8.57 16.63 8.65
CA ALA A 98 -7.53 15.68 9.06
C ALA A 98 -7.73 14.27 8.47
N ILE A 99 -8.94 13.91 8.04
CA ILE A 99 -9.23 12.64 7.36
C ILE A 99 -8.55 12.60 5.99
N HIS A 100 -8.57 13.67 5.22
CA HIS A 100 -7.96 13.70 3.88
C HIS A 100 -6.49 13.26 3.85
N PRO A 101 -5.57 13.83 4.65
CA PRO A 101 -4.18 13.35 4.67
C PRO A 101 -4.05 11.89 5.10
N ALA A 102 -4.93 11.40 5.98
CA ALA A 102 -4.92 10.00 6.38
C ALA A 102 -5.38 9.07 5.24
N CYS A 103 -6.37 9.47 4.44
CA CYS A 103 -6.82 8.74 3.26
C CYS A 103 -5.71 8.65 2.20
N THR A 104 -5.01 9.76 1.95
CA THR A 104 -3.97 9.85 0.91
C THR A 104 -2.94 8.71 1.02
N ILE A 105 -2.54 8.31 2.22
CA ILE A 105 -1.55 7.23 2.40
C ILE A 105 -2.07 5.89 1.84
N ASN A 106 -3.31 5.51 2.13
CA ASN A 106 -3.88 4.26 1.62
C ASN A 106 -4.19 4.35 0.12
N GLU A 107 -4.58 5.52 -0.40
CA GLU A 107 -4.75 5.77 -1.83
C GLU A 107 -3.42 5.66 -2.57
N GLU A 108 -2.32 6.19 -2.02
CA GLU A 108 -0.97 6.04 -2.57
C GLU A 108 -0.53 4.57 -2.60
N ILE A 109 -0.80 3.79 -1.54
CA ILE A 109 -0.52 2.36 -1.53
C ILE A 109 -1.26 1.65 -2.67
N ILE A 110 -2.56 1.94 -2.86
CA ILE A 110 -3.36 1.35 -3.93
C ILE A 110 -2.77 1.69 -5.29
N ASN A 111 -2.48 2.96 -5.55
CA ASN A 111 -1.94 3.44 -6.82
C ASN A 111 -0.56 2.82 -7.15
N MET A 112 0.32 2.73 -6.16
CA MET A 112 1.64 2.13 -6.36
C MET A 112 1.58 0.62 -6.58
N LEU A 113 0.65 -0.09 -5.90
CA LEU A 113 0.43 -1.51 -6.14
C LEU A 113 -0.22 -1.76 -7.52
N HIS A 114 -1.09 -0.87 -8.00
CA HIS A 114 -1.60 -0.93 -9.36
C HIS A 114 -0.44 -0.82 -10.38
N GLN A 115 0.43 0.18 -10.25
CA GLN A 115 1.62 0.30 -11.10
C GLN A 115 2.52 -0.93 -11.03
N MET A 116 2.74 -1.49 -9.85
CA MET A 116 3.50 -2.73 -9.70
C MET A 116 2.84 -3.89 -10.45
N LEU A 117 1.51 -4.02 -10.41
CA LEU A 117 0.80 -5.08 -11.15
C LEU A 117 0.89 -4.91 -12.67
N GLU A 118 0.89 -3.68 -13.18
CA GLU A 118 1.15 -3.39 -14.60
C GLU A 118 2.54 -3.86 -15.00
N LEU A 119 3.57 -3.49 -14.23
CA LEU A 119 4.96 -3.93 -14.45
C LEU A 119 5.10 -5.45 -14.31
N ALA A 120 4.42 -6.07 -13.34
CA ALA A 120 4.44 -7.50 -13.14
C ALA A 120 3.80 -8.25 -14.32
N TYR A 121 2.72 -7.73 -14.88
CA TYR A 121 2.09 -8.29 -16.08
C TYR A 121 3.02 -8.18 -17.30
N GLU A 122 3.68 -7.05 -17.49
CA GLU A 122 4.67 -6.87 -18.54
C GLU A 122 5.83 -7.87 -18.40
N CYS A 123 6.33 -8.08 -17.18
CA CYS A 123 7.39 -9.05 -16.89
C CYS A 123 6.96 -10.50 -17.11
N SER A 124 5.68 -10.83 -17.04
CA SER A 124 5.21 -12.22 -17.08
C SER A 124 5.57 -12.97 -18.35
N SER A 125 5.84 -12.25 -19.46
CA SER A 125 6.24 -12.83 -20.75
C SER A 125 7.75 -13.04 -20.92
N ILE A 126 8.58 -12.44 -20.08
CA ILE A 126 10.04 -12.43 -20.22
C ILE A 126 10.78 -13.08 -19.04
N ILE A 127 10.07 -13.34 -17.96
CA ILE A 127 10.64 -13.91 -16.73
C ILE A 127 10.84 -15.43 -16.85
N ASP A 128 11.89 -15.94 -16.20
CA ASP A 128 12.14 -17.38 -16.16
C ASP A 128 11.02 -18.11 -15.38
N LYS A 129 10.65 -19.30 -15.86
CA LYS A 129 9.59 -20.13 -15.24
C LYS A 129 9.82 -20.40 -13.76
N GLU A 130 11.08 -20.54 -13.34
CA GLU A 130 11.45 -20.77 -11.95
C GLU A 130 11.14 -19.56 -11.05
N MET A 131 11.10 -18.36 -11.63
CA MET A 131 10.83 -17.12 -10.90
C MET A 131 9.37 -16.69 -10.96
N MET A 132 8.57 -17.33 -11.83
CA MET A 132 7.15 -17.00 -12.01
C MET A 132 6.33 -17.08 -10.73
N HIS A 133 6.66 -17.99 -9.81
CA HIS A 133 5.95 -18.12 -8.54
C HIS A 133 6.06 -16.84 -7.70
N TYR A 134 7.22 -16.16 -7.66
CA TYR A 134 7.38 -14.88 -6.95
C TYR A 134 6.48 -13.79 -7.54
N LEU A 135 6.34 -13.77 -8.87
CA LEU A 135 5.48 -12.82 -9.55
C LEU A 135 4.00 -13.05 -9.20
N LYS A 136 3.57 -14.33 -9.20
CA LYS A 136 2.20 -14.73 -8.84
C LYS A 136 1.88 -14.44 -7.37
N GLU A 137 2.80 -14.74 -6.46
CA GLU A 137 2.66 -14.45 -5.03
C GLU A 137 2.61 -12.94 -4.76
N SER A 138 3.47 -12.17 -5.44
CA SER A 138 3.44 -10.70 -5.40
C SER A 138 2.07 -10.16 -5.79
N ALA A 139 1.53 -10.62 -6.92
CA ALA A 139 0.22 -10.16 -7.41
C ALA A 139 -0.92 -10.50 -6.41
N GLN A 140 -0.92 -11.69 -5.84
CA GLN A 140 -1.93 -12.10 -4.85
C GLN A 140 -1.85 -11.26 -3.57
N LEU A 141 -0.65 -11.01 -3.07
CA LEU A 141 -0.45 -10.19 -1.87
C LEU A 141 -0.85 -8.74 -2.13
N ALA A 142 -0.58 -8.20 -3.32
CA ALA A 142 -1.01 -6.87 -3.74
C ALA A 142 -2.53 -6.73 -3.68
N ILE A 143 -3.29 -7.67 -4.26
CA ILE A 143 -4.76 -7.63 -4.24
C ILE A 143 -5.30 -7.69 -2.81
N GLY A 144 -4.75 -8.55 -1.96
CA GLY A 144 -5.13 -8.61 -0.55
C GLY A 144 -4.90 -7.28 0.18
N THR A 145 -3.78 -6.63 -0.11
CA THR A 145 -3.43 -5.33 0.48
C THR A 145 -4.34 -4.21 -0.04
N ILE A 146 -4.60 -4.14 -1.34
CA ILE A 146 -5.52 -3.17 -1.95
C ILE A 146 -6.92 -3.28 -1.31
N LYS A 147 -7.45 -4.49 -1.17
CA LYS A 147 -8.74 -4.72 -0.49
C LYS A 147 -8.73 -4.23 0.95
N SER A 148 -7.66 -4.45 1.68
CA SER A 148 -7.50 -3.95 3.06
C SER A 148 -7.48 -2.42 3.10
N CYS A 149 -6.76 -1.76 2.17
CA CYS A 149 -6.75 -0.31 2.06
C CYS A 149 -8.15 0.25 1.79
N ILE A 150 -8.90 -0.35 0.87
CA ILE A 150 -10.28 0.07 0.53
C ILE A 150 -11.21 -0.05 1.75
N ILE A 151 -11.15 -1.16 2.49
CA ILE A 151 -11.93 -1.33 3.71
C ILE A 151 -11.61 -0.22 4.71
N TRP A 152 -10.33 0.10 4.89
CA TRP A 152 -9.89 1.17 5.77
C TRP A 152 -10.42 2.54 5.31
N LEU A 153 -10.29 2.85 4.01
CA LEU A 153 -10.77 4.10 3.40
C LEU A 153 -12.28 4.29 3.60
N ILE A 154 -13.07 3.27 3.34
CA ILE A 154 -14.54 3.31 3.55
C ILE A 154 -14.86 3.57 5.02
N ASN A 155 -14.14 2.92 5.93
CA ASN A 155 -14.37 3.08 7.36
C ASN A 155 -14.04 4.50 7.84
N ILE A 156 -12.89 5.05 7.45
CA ILE A 156 -12.46 6.37 7.90
C ILE A 156 -13.32 7.48 7.27
N THR A 157 -13.63 7.39 5.99
CA THR A 157 -14.46 8.39 5.29
C THR A 157 -15.92 8.37 5.76
N SER A 158 -16.40 7.28 6.37
CA SER A 158 -17.74 7.26 6.99
C SER A 158 -17.94 8.35 8.07
N GLN A 159 -16.84 8.89 8.61
CA GLN A 159 -16.84 9.97 9.59
C GLN A 159 -16.91 11.38 8.95
N CYS A 160 -16.76 11.49 7.63
CA CYS A 160 -16.93 12.76 6.90
C CYS A 160 -18.42 13.14 6.84
N THR A 161 -18.69 14.43 6.71
CA THR A 161 -20.04 14.96 6.45
C THR A 161 -20.33 15.07 4.95
N ASP A 162 -19.27 15.16 4.12
CA ASP A 162 -19.37 15.25 2.65
C ASP A 162 -19.67 13.89 2.03
N ASP A 163 -20.93 13.65 1.67
CA ASP A 163 -21.37 12.44 0.99
C ASP A 163 -20.80 12.31 -0.43
N THR A 164 -20.49 13.43 -1.10
CA THR A 164 -19.85 13.42 -2.43
C THR A 164 -18.44 12.86 -2.32
N TYR A 165 -17.65 13.33 -1.35
CA TYR A 165 -16.31 12.82 -1.11
C TYR A 165 -16.32 11.31 -0.79
N LYS A 166 -17.20 10.85 0.11
CA LYS A 166 -17.37 9.42 0.42
C LYS A 166 -17.63 8.59 -0.84
N TYR A 167 -18.56 9.08 -1.67
CA TYR A 167 -18.92 8.40 -2.91
C TYR A 167 -17.74 8.32 -3.89
N ILE A 168 -17.02 9.42 -4.08
CA ILE A 168 -15.86 9.50 -4.99
C ILE A 168 -14.78 8.51 -4.52
N VAL A 169 -14.36 8.59 -3.25
CA VAL A 169 -13.33 7.71 -2.69
C VAL A 169 -13.71 6.24 -2.87
N LYS A 170 -14.94 5.88 -2.55
CA LYS A 170 -15.42 4.51 -2.73
C LYS A 170 -15.37 4.09 -4.20
N ARG A 171 -15.94 4.91 -5.09
CA ARG A 171 -16.11 4.54 -6.51
C ARG A 171 -14.79 4.44 -7.27
N GLU A 172 -13.88 5.38 -7.06
CA GLU A 172 -12.57 5.36 -7.69
C GLU A 172 -11.76 4.14 -7.27
N ASN A 173 -11.76 3.81 -5.98
CA ASN A 173 -11.03 2.66 -5.48
C ASN A 173 -11.67 1.31 -5.90
N GLU A 174 -13.00 1.24 -6.07
CA GLU A 174 -13.66 0.06 -6.64
C GLU A 174 -13.24 -0.18 -8.10
N ILE A 175 -13.17 0.88 -8.92
CA ILE A 175 -12.71 0.80 -10.32
C ILE A 175 -11.25 0.32 -10.37
N THR A 176 -10.38 0.94 -9.57
CA THR A 176 -8.96 0.54 -9.50
C THR A 176 -8.81 -0.92 -9.06
N LEU A 177 -9.63 -1.39 -8.12
CA LEU A 177 -9.61 -2.79 -7.70
C LEU A 177 -9.99 -3.74 -8.83
N GLU A 178 -11.03 -3.42 -9.62
CA GLU A 178 -11.45 -4.22 -10.77
C GLU A 178 -10.32 -4.35 -11.81
N GLU A 179 -9.62 -3.26 -12.09
CA GLU A 179 -8.44 -3.24 -12.98
C GLU A 179 -7.29 -4.11 -12.42
N CYS A 180 -6.96 -3.94 -11.13
CA CYS A 180 -5.94 -4.71 -10.45
C CYS A 180 -6.27 -6.22 -10.43
N GLU A 181 -7.52 -6.60 -10.18
CA GLU A 181 -7.96 -8.00 -10.21
C GLU A 181 -7.87 -8.60 -11.63
N SER A 182 -8.12 -7.78 -12.65
CA SER A 182 -7.92 -8.20 -14.05
C SER A 182 -6.45 -8.47 -14.35
N LEU A 183 -5.54 -7.57 -13.95
CA LEU A 183 -4.10 -7.75 -14.10
C LEU A 183 -3.60 -8.99 -13.35
N CYS A 184 -4.02 -9.15 -12.10
CA CYS A 184 -3.65 -10.30 -11.26
C CYS A 184 -4.06 -11.62 -11.94
N ARG A 185 -5.28 -11.74 -12.47
CA ARG A 185 -5.72 -12.93 -13.21
C ARG A 185 -4.80 -13.23 -14.39
N LYS A 186 -4.47 -12.25 -15.20
CA LYS A 186 -3.56 -12.41 -16.35
C LYS A 186 -2.18 -12.92 -15.93
N ILE A 187 -1.64 -12.39 -14.80
CA ILE A 187 -0.36 -12.83 -14.22
C ILE A 187 -0.46 -14.29 -13.74
N LEU A 188 -1.59 -14.69 -13.15
CA LEU A 188 -1.77 -16.05 -12.65
C LEU A 188 -1.92 -17.08 -13.76
N GLU A 189 -2.48 -16.68 -14.91
CA GLU A 189 -2.69 -17.51 -16.09
C GLU A 189 -1.45 -17.62 -16.98
N SER A 190 -0.48 -16.71 -16.86
CA SER A 190 0.82 -16.78 -17.56
C SER A 190 1.75 -17.79 -16.93
#